data_1523cfd512ba24dd495b3d31566f3bc7
#
_entry.id   1523cfd512ba24dd495b3d31566f3bc7
#
_cell.length_a   1.000
_cell.length_b   1.000
_cell.length_c   1.000
_cell.angle_alpha   90.00
_cell.angle_beta   90.00
_cell.angle_gamma   90.00
#
_symmetry.space_group_name_H-M   'P 1'
#
loop_
_entity.id
_entity.type
_entity.pdbx_description
1 polymer ?
#
loop_
_entity_poly.entity_id
_entity_poly.type
_entity_poly.pdbx_seq_one_letter_code
_entity_poly.pdbx_strand_id
1 'polypeptide(L)'
;MRIAIEAQRIFRPNKHGMDFVALESIRELQKIDRENEYFIIVSPGEDHCLEETDNVHIIEVKCPTYPLWEQVALPRVVSKIRPDLLHCTSNTAPIHCPVPLVLTLHDIIFLEPRQGGNRSWYQNMGWYYRRMVVPRILSQCEKIITVSHFECNRIREALQLPKDKITAIYNGYSEHFRPLSETLSITRKYIDDDDYIFFLGNTDP
;
A
#
# COMPACT_ATOMS: atom_id res chain seq x y z
N MET A 1 10.78 -13.30 13.96
CA MET A 1 9.32 -13.09 14.04
C MET A 1 8.64 -13.63 12.78
N ARG A 2 7.36 -14.00 12.87
CA ARG A 2 6.52 -14.39 11.72
C ARG A 2 5.63 -13.19 11.35
N ILE A 3 5.81 -12.62 10.18
CA ILE A 3 5.16 -11.38 9.75
C ILE A 3 4.28 -11.65 8.53
N ALA A 4 2.99 -11.40 8.62
CA ALA A 4 2.12 -11.41 7.45
C ALA A 4 2.04 -10.01 6.83
N ILE A 5 2.14 -9.91 5.51
CA ILE A 5 2.00 -8.66 4.76
C ILE A 5 0.84 -8.81 3.79
N GLU A 6 -0.16 -7.93 3.94
CA GLU A 6 -1.21 -7.77 2.95
C GLU A 6 -0.64 -7.01 1.74
N ALA A 7 -0.64 -7.66 0.60
CA ALA A 7 -0.15 -7.13 -0.67
C ALA A 7 -1.07 -7.58 -1.82
N GLN A 8 -2.39 -7.50 -1.60
CA GLN A 8 -3.42 -8.08 -2.46
C GLN A 8 -3.21 -7.81 -3.95
N ARG A 9 -2.74 -6.62 -4.31
CA ARG A 9 -2.80 -6.13 -5.69
C ARG A 9 -1.46 -6.16 -6.44
N ILE A 10 -0.40 -6.69 -5.83
CA ILE A 10 0.92 -6.65 -6.48
C ILE A 10 1.03 -7.52 -7.73
N PHE A 11 0.18 -8.55 -7.89
CA PHE A 11 0.18 -9.41 -9.07
C PHE A 11 -0.72 -8.94 -10.22
N ARG A 12 -1.34 -7.77 -10.08
CA ARG A 12 -2.10 -7.19 -11.21
C ARG A 12 -1.17 -6.53 -12.24
N PRO A 13 -1.51 -6.58 -13.55
CA PRO A 13 -0.68 -5.97 -14.60
C PRO A 13 -0.53 -4.45 -14.43
N ASN A 14 -1.63 -3.76 -14.13
CA ASN A 14 -1.64 -2.30 -13.97
C ASN A 14 -1.59 -1.92 -12.48
N LYS A 15 -0.38 -1.80 -11.95
CA LYS A 15 -0.13 -1.40 -10.57
C LYS A 15 -0.30 0.11 -10.38
N HIS A 16 -0.81 0.51 -9.22
CA HIS A 16 -0.83 1.90 -8.76
C HIS A 16 0.32 2.16 -7.77
N GLY A 17 0.51 3.41 -7.37
CA GLY A 17 1.61 3.81 -6.48
C GLY A 17 1.70 2.98 -5.19
N MET A 18 0.58 2.74 -4.51
CA MET A 18 0.56 1.92 -3.28
C MET A 18 1.00 0.47 -3.52
N ASP A 19 0.66 -0.11 -4.68
CA ASP A 19 1.06 -1.49 -5.01
C ASP A 19 2.57 -1.57 -5.25
N PHE A 20 3.16 -0.53 -5.89
CA PHE A 20 4.61 -0.43 -6.04
C PHE A 20 5.32 -0.23 -4.70
N VAL A 21 4.78 0.60 -3.79
CA VAL A 21 5.37 0.76 -2.45
C VAL A 21 5.38 -0.58 -1.71
N ALA A 22 4.29 -1.34 -1.74
CA ALA A 22 4.24 -2.66 -1.13
C ALA A 22 5.26 -3.62 -1.77
N LEU A 23 5.27 -3.72 -3.11
CA LEU A 23 6.16 -4.62 -3.85
C LEU A 23 7.63 -4.31 -3.60
N GLU A 24 8.05 -3.05 -3.75
CA GLU A 24 9.46 -2.66 -3.56
C GLU A 24 9.89 -2.82 -2.10
N SER A 25 9.00 -2.52 -1.13
CA SER A 25 9.29 -2.79 0.28
C SER A 25 9.52 -4.28 0.56
N ILE A 26 8.71 -5.16 -0.03
CA ILE A 26 8.88 -6.62 0.12
C ILE A 26 10.18 -7.08 -0.55
N ARG A 27 10.50 -6.59 -1.74
CA ARG A 27 11.76 -6.90 -2.44
C ARG A 27 12.99 -6.50 -1.63
N GLU A 28 12.95 -5.32 -1.01
CA GLU A 28 14.04 -4.90 -0.15
C GLU A 28 14.14 -5.75 1.13
N LEU A 29 13.02 -6.11 1.75
CA LEU A 29 13.02 -7.04 2.88
C LEU A 29 13.63 -8.40 2.50
N GLN A 30 13.34 -8.91 1.30
CA GLN A 30 13.97 -10.13 0.79
C GLN A 30 15.50 -10.03 0.68
N LYS A 31 16.05 -8.82 0.45
CA LYS A 31 17.50 -8.61 0.33
C LYS A 31 18.18 -8.47 1.69
N ILE A 32 17.56 -7.72 2.62
CA ILE A 32 18.23 -7.25 3.85
C ILE A 32 17.90 -8.05 5.10
N ASP A 33 16.74 -8.73 5.16
CA ASP A 33 16.30 -9.46 6.35
C ASP A 33 16.35 -10.98 6.12
N ARG A 34 17.07 -11.68 7.01
CA ARG A 34 17.20 -13.14 7.03
C ARG A 34 16.74 -13.76 8.35
N GLU A 35 16.32 -12.92 9.30
CA GLU A 35 15.93 -13.36 10.65
C GLU A 35 14.44 -13.59 10.79
N ASN A 36 13.63 -12.81 10.06
CA ASN A 36 12.19 -12.89 10.11
C ASN A 36 11.63 -13.75 8.97
N GLU A 37 10.50 -14.40 9.23
CA GLU A 37 9.73 -15.18 8.25
C GLU A 37 8.53 -14.34 7.78
N TYR A 38 8.37 -14.19 6.48
CA TYR A 38 7.36 -13.35 5.86
C TYR A 38 6.34 -14.17 5.08
N PHE A 39 5.06 -13.84 5.27
CA PHE A 39 3.93 -14.41 4.55
C PHE A 39 3.24 -13.32 3.75
N ILE A 40 3.49 -13.28 2.44
CA ILE A 40 2.96 -12.28 1.53
C ILE A 40 1.61 -12.76 1.01
N ILE A 41 0.54 -12.11 1.44
CA ILE A 41 -0.83 -12.52 1.11
C ILE A 41 -1.32 -11.66 -0.06
N VAL A 42 -1.57 -12.32 -1.20
CA VAL A 42 -1.89 -11.68 -2.47
C VAL A 42 -3.19 -12.23 -3.08
N SER A 43 -3.80 -11.50 -3.99
CA SER A 43 -4.78 -12.08 -4.92
C SER A 43 -4.06 -12.66 -6.14
N PRO A 44 -4.57 -13.76 -6.73
CA PRO A 44 -4.05 -14.25 -7.99
C PRO A 44 -4.05 -13.16 -9.08
N GLY A 45 -3.03 -13.13 -9.91
CA GLY A 45 -2.87 -12.18 -11.01
C GLY A 45 -1.91 -12.68 -12.07
N GLU A 46 -1.81 -11.96 -13.18
CA GLU A 46 -0.99 -12.35 -14.33
C GLU A 46 0.49 -11.96 -14.16
N ASP A 47 0.79 -10.96 -13.34
CA ASP A 47 2.13 -10.43 -13.14
C ASP A 47 2.78 -11.06 -11.90
N HIS A 48 3.51 -12.14 -12.10
CA HIS A 48 4.28 -12.83 -11.06
C HIS A 48 5.60 -12.10 -10.75
N CYS A 49 5.50 -10.86 -10.32
CA CYS A 49 6.62 -9.94 -10.10
C CYS A 49 7.42 -10.18 -8.80
N LEU A 50 7.02 -11.13 -7.98
CA LEU A 50 7.68 -11.51 -6.73
C LEU A 50 7.87 -13.03 -6.70
N GLU A 51 9.06 -13.47 -6.30
CA GLU A 51 9.39 -14.88 -6.10
C GLU A 51 9.54 -15.20 -4.62
N GLU A 52 9.31 -16.45 -4.24
CA GLU A 52 9.56 -16.96 -2.90
C GLU A 52 11.06 -17.05 -2.61
N THR A 53 11.41 -16.93 -1.35
CA THR A 53 12.77 -17.18 -0.84
C THR A 53 12.67 -18.10 0.39
N ASP A 54 13.80 -18.48 0.97
CA ASP A 54 13.82 -19.35 2.15
C ASP A 54 12.98 -18.83 3.32
N ASN A 55 12.85 -17.50 3.44
CA ASN A 55 12.12 -16.83 4.52
C ASN A 55 10.93 -15.97 4.04
N VAL A 56 10.59 -16.00 2.75
CA VAL A 56 9.45 -15.26 2.19
C VAL A 56 8.55 -16.19 1.40
N HIS A 57 7.33 -16.39 1.88
CA HIS A 57 6.33 -17.30 1.33
C HIS A 57 5.17 -16.51 0.73
N ILE A 58 4.70 -16.92 -0.45
CA ILE A 58 3.59 -16.26 -1.14
C ILE A 58 2.31 -17.09 -0.94
N ILE A 59 1.24 -16.43 -0.49
CA ILE A 59 -0.05 -17.07 -0.26
C ILE A 59 -1.09 -16.39 -1.14
N GLU A 60 -1.51 -17.09 -2.19
CA GLU A 60 -2.56 -16.61 -3.06
C GLU A 60 -3.95 -16.90 -2.48
N VAL A 61 -4.77 -15.85 -2.42
CA VAL A 61 -6.14 -15.92 -1.89
C VAL A 61 -7.13 -15.38 -2.90
N LYS A 62 -7.90 -16.25 -3.51
CA LYS A 62 -8.95 -15.89 -4.46
C LYS A 62 -10.24 -15.48 -3.73
N CYS A 63 -10.77 -14.31 -4.07
CA CYS A 63 -12.04 -13.84 -3.53
C CYS A 63 -12.72 -12.91 -4.56
N PRO A 64 -14.05 -12.92 -4.67
CA PRO A 64 -14.75 -12.21 -5.76
C PRO A 64 -14.74 -10.69 -5.62
N THR A 65 -14.61 -10.15 -4.40
CA THR A 65 -14.59 -8.70 -4.16
C THR A 65 -13.56 -8.30 -3.13
N TYR A 66 -13.06 -7.06 -3.24
CA TYR A 66 -12.09 -6.52 -2.29
C TYR A 66 -12.60 -6.52 -0.83
N PRO A 67 -13.81 -6.05 -0.51
CA PRO A 67 -14.30 -6.08 0.88
C PRO A 67 -14.38 -7.49 1.47
N LEU A 68 -14.84 -8.50 0.70
CA LEU A 68 -14.86 -9.89 1.16
C LEU A 68 -13.45 -10.45 1.32
N TRP A 69 -12.55 -10.10 0.42
CA TRP A 69 -11.15 -10.50 0.52
C TRP A 69 -10.53 -9.98 1.81
N GLU A 70 -10.65 -8.67 2.06
CA GLU A 70 -10.04 -8.01 3.22
C GLU A 70 -10.73 -8.38 4.53
N GLN A 71 -12.07 -8.41 4.58
CA GLN A 71 -12.80 -8.57 5.84
C GLN A 71 -13.03 -10.04 6.23
N VAL A 72 -12.92 -10.98 5.29
CA VAL A 72 -13.26 -12.38 5.52
C VAL A 72 -12.11 -13.31 5.17
N ALA A 73 -11.58 -13.23 3.95
CA ALA A 73 -10.57 -14.17 3.49
C ALA A 73 -9.21 -13.93 4.17
N LEU A 74 -8.75 -12.68 4.23
CA LEU A 74 -7.50 -12.29 4.89
C LEU A 74 -7.45 -12.70 6.37
N PRO A 75 -8.44 -12.37 7.23
CA PRO A 75 -8.41 -12.82 8.63
C PRO A 75 -8.41 -14.34 8.80
N ARG A 76 -9.08 -15.07 7.92
CA ARG A 76 -9.07 -16.54 7.94
C ARG A 76 -7.68 -17.11 7.63
N VAL A 77 -7.00 -16.56 6.65
CA VAL A 77 -5.64 -16.96 6.30
C VAL A 77 -4.68 -16.61 7.44
N VAL A 78 -4.76 -15.39 7.97
CA VAL A 78 -3.95 -14.93 9.12
C VAL A 78 -4.16 -15.84 10.34
N SER A 79 -5.40 -16.23 10.64
CA SER A 79 -5.70 -17.15 11.74
C SER A 79 -5.08 -18.55 11.55
N LYS A 80 -4.91 -19.02 10.29
CA LYS A 80 -4.26 -20.31 9.98
C LYS A 80 -2.75 -20.22 10.09
N ILE A 81 -2.15 -19.16 9.57
CA ILE A 81 -0.69 -18.91 9.57
C ILE A 81 -0.21 -18.63 11.00
N ARG A 82 -1.02 -17.93 11.80
CA ARG A 82 -0.68 -17.44 13.15
C ARG A 82 0.62 -16.64 13.18
N PRO A 83 0.72 -15.57 12.39
CA PRO A 83 1.88 -14.68 12.45
C PRO A 83 1.88 -13.87 13.76
N ASP A 84 3.01 -13.31 14.12
CA ASP A 84 3.16 -12.43 15.28
C ASP A 84 2.48 -11.06 15.04
N LEU A 85 2.39 -10.64 13.75
CA LEU A 85 1.68 -9.43 13.33
C LEU A 85 1.20 -9.52 11.87
N LEU A 86 0.21 -8.69 11.55
CA LEU A 86 -0.23 -8.40 10.18
C LEU A 86 0.11 -6.95 9.82
N HIS A 87 0.80 -6.75 8.71
CA HIS A 87 1.00 -5.42 8.11
C HIS A 87 0.09 -5.26 6.89
N CYS A 88 -0.85 -4.33 6.95
CA CYS A 88 -1.70 -3.94 5.83
C CYS A 88 -1.13 -2.71 5.13
N THR A 89 -0.90 -2.80 3.81
CA THR A 89 -0.13 -1.81 3.04
C THR A 89 -0.97 -0.83 2.23
N SER A 90 -2.30 -0.94 2.25
CA SER A 90 -3.18 -0.28 1.25
C SER A 90 -4.29 0.58 1.86
N ASN A 91 -4.00 1.41 2.87
CA ASN A 91 -4.92 2.34 3.55
C ASN A 91 -6.05 1.67 4.37
N THR A 92 -6.33 0.40 4.21
CA THR A 92 -7.40 -0.32 4.92
C THR A 92 -6.89 -1.63 5.48
N ALA A 93 -7.65 -2.22 6.40
CA ALA A 93 -7.34 -3.50 7.05
C ALA A 93 -8.62 -4.17 7.52
N PRO A 94 -8.58 -5.45 7.94
CA PRO A 94 -9.72 -6.11 8.57
C PRO A 94 -10.17 -5.39 9.84
N ILE A 95 -11.48 -5.15 9.98
CA ILE A 95 -12.08 -4.58 11.21
C ILE A 95 -11.86 -5.55 12.39
N HIS A 96 -11.82 -6.84 12.13
CA HIS A 96 -11.52 -7.86 13.12
C HIS A 96 -10.22 -8.57 12.74
N CYS A 97 -9.09 -8.04 13.20
CA CYS A 97 -7.79 -8.65 12.97
C CYS A 97 -7.47 -9.61 14.12
N PRO A 98 -7.11 -10.90 13.83
CA PRO A 98 -6.84 -11.89 14.87
C PRO A 98 -5.46 -11.77 15.53
N VAL A 99 -4.60 -10.87 15.04
CA VAL A 99 -3.23 -10.62 15.49
C VAL A 99 -2.96 -9.13 15.57
N PRO A 100 -1.88 -8.67 16.22
CA PRO A 100 -1.43 -7.28 16.21
C PRO A 100 -1.38 -6.71 14.79
N LEU A 101 -1.90 -5.49 14.59
CA LEU A 101 -2.06 -4.86 13.29
C LEU A 101 -1.14 -3.66 13.13
N VAL A 102 -0.37 -3.63 12.05
CA VAL A 102 0.35 -2.45 11.54
C VAL A 102 -0.34 -2.00 10.26
N LEU A 103 -0.60 -0.71 10.11
CA LEU A 103 -1.27 -0.14 8.95
C LEU A 103 -0.38 0.89 8.25
N THR A 104 -0.15 0.76 6.95
CA THR A 104 0.33 1.88 6.14
C THR A 104 -0.86 2.68 5.62
N LEU A 105 -1.00 3.91 6.13
CA LEU A 105 -1.99 4.88 5.72
C LEU A 105 -1.29 5.97 4.90
N HIS A 106 -1.39 5.88 3.57
CA HIS A 106 -0.67 6.76 2.65
C HIS A 106 -1.19 8.19 2.66
N ASP A 107 -2.51 8.34 2.74
CA ASP A 107 -3.22 9.62 2.72
C ASP A 107 -4.60 9.50 3.38
N ILE A 108 -5.25 10.66 3.54
CA ILE A 108 -6.63 10.76 4.04
C ILE A 108 -7.56 11.51 3.07
N ILE A 109 -7.25 11.49 1.78
CA ILE A 109 -8.07 12.14 0.72
C ILE A 109 -9.53 11.68 0.78
N PHE A 110 -9.78 10.44 1.21
CA PHE A 110 -11.14 9.93 1.40
C PHE A 110 -11.96 10.66 2.48
N LEU A 111 -11.33 11.46 3.35
CA LEU A 111 -12.02 12.31 4.33
C LEU A 111 -12.42 13.67 3.76
N GLU A 112 -11.80 14.09 2.66
CA GLU A 112 -12.06 15.39 2.05
C GLU A 112 -13.46 15.46 1.43
N PRO A 113 -14.06 16.66 1.41
CA PRO A 113 -15.28 16.90 0.66
C PRO A 113 -15.06 16.59 -0.82
N ARG A 114 -15.96 15.83 -1.41
CA ARG A 114 -15.89 15.55 -2.85
C ARG A 114 -16.27 16.77 -3.67
N GLN A 115 -15.41 17.15 -4.58
CA GLN A 115 -15.76 18.06 -5.65
C GLN A 115 -16.60 17.31 -6.69
N GLY A 116 -17.63 17.97 -7.26
CA GLY A 116 -18.56 17.36 -8.22
C GLY A 116 -17.84 16.90 -9.49
N GLY A 117 -18.15 15.70 -9.97
CA GLY A 117 -17.62 15.10 -11.19
C GLY A 117 -18.26 13.74 -11.46
N ASN A 118 -18.31 13.31 -12.73
CA ASN A 118 -18.77 11.99 -13.12
C ASN A 118 -17.76 10.92 -12.66
N ARG A 119 -18.01 10.27 -11.54
CA ARG A 119 -17.19 9.17 -11.02
C ARG A 119 -17.88 7.83 -11.24
N SER A 120 -17.08 6.80 -11.49
CA SER A 120 -17.63 5.45 -11.63
C SER A 120 -18.24 4.98 -10.30
N TRP A 121 -19.25 4.11 -10.37
CA TRP A 121 -19.86 3.49 -9.20
C TRP A 121 -18.82 2.77 -8.30
N TYR A 122 -17.80 2.18 -8.93
CA TYR A 122 -16.68 1.51 -8.24
C TYR A 122 -15.84 2.47 -7.40
N GLN A 123 -15.50 3.65 -7.93
CA GLN A 123 -14.77 4.70 -7.19
C GLN A 123 -15.60 5.20 -6.00
N ASN A 124 -16.92 5.30 -6.18
CA ASN A 124 -17.84 5.69 -5.10
C ASN A 124 -17.83 4.65 -3.97
N MET A 125 -17.94 3.36 -4.31
CA MET A 125 -17.89 2.28 -3.33
C MET A 125 -16.58 2.28 -2.54
N GLY A 126 -15.44 2.42 -3.20
CA GLY A 126 -14.13 2.47 -2.55
C GLY A 126 -13.97 3.63 -1.57
N TRP A 127 -14.53 4.80 -1.90
CA TRP A 127 -14.52 5.95 -1.03
C TRP A 127 -15.38 5.73 0.24
N TYR A 128 -16.62 5.25 0.10
CA TYR A 128 -17.48 4.91 1.24
C TYR A 128 -16.87 3.81 2.11
N TYR A 129 -16.28 2.80 1.48
CA TYR A 129 -15.61 1.71 2.18
C TYR A 129 -14.48 2.22 3.09
N ARG A 130 -13.58 3.08 2.57
CA ARG A 130 -12.50 3.68 3.37
C ARG A 130 -13.03 4.52 4.52
N ARG A 131 -14.03 5.36 4.29
CA ARG A 131 -14.67 6.18 5.35
C ARG A 131 -15.30 5.33 6.45
N MET A 132 -15.80 4.16 6.11
CA MET A 132 -16.39 3.24 7.07
C MET A 132 -15.32 2.44 7.82
N VAL A 133 -14.32 1.90 7.13
CA VAL A 133 -13.34 0.97 7.68
C VAL A 133 -12.25 1.69 8.44
N VAL A 134 -11.63 2.73 7.87
CA VAL A 134 -10.43 3.35 8.47
C VAL A 134 -10.66 3.83 9.90
N PRO A 135 -11.70 4.60 10.25
CA PRO A 135 -11.91 5.02 11.63
C PRO A 135 -12.08 3.85 12.63
N ARG A 136 -12.58 2.70 12.15
CA ARG A 136 -12.81 1.53 13.02
C ARG A 136 -11.53 0.74 13.30
N ILE A 137 -10.58 0.74 12.39
CA ILE A 137 -9.32 -0.03 12.53
C ILE A 137 -8.25 0.74 13.28
N LEU A 138 -8.27 2.08 13.31
CA LEU A 138 -7.22 2.90 13.90
C LEU A 138 -6.96 2.58 15.38
N SER A 139 -8.01 2.32 16.15
CA SER A 139 -7.89 1.96 17.56
C SER A 139 -7.21 0.60 17.76
N GLN A 140 -7.36 -0.30 16.80
CA GLN A 140 -6.82 -1.66 16.84
C GLN A 140 -5.36 -1.73 16.34
N CYS A 141 -4.91 -0.75 15.56
CA CYS A 141 -3.53 -0.74 15.08
C CYS A 141 -2.56 -0.60 16.25
N GLU A 142 -1.54 -1.42 16.29
CA GLU A 142 -0.39 -1.21 17.17
C GLU A 142 0.42 0.01 16.71
N LYS A 143 0.60 0.13 15.39
CA LYS A 143 1.32 1.24 14.76
C LYS A 143 0.69 1.62 13.43
N ILE A 144 0.74 2.90 13.11
CA ILE A 144 0.38 3.44 11.80
C ILE A 144 1.65 4.00 11.17
N ILE A 145 1.89 3.63 9.93
CA ILE A 145 2.98 4.14 9.09
C ILE A 145 2.37 5.07 8.04
N THR A 146 3.03 6.18 7.77
CA THR A 146 2.67 7.05 6.63
C THR A 146 3.92 7.50 5.89
N VAL A 147 3.75 8.07 4.69
CA VAL A 147 4.82 8.25 3.71
C VAL A 147 5.59 9.56 3.84
N SER A 148 5.16 10.49 4.70
CA SER A 148 5.84 11.76 4.92
C SER A 148 5.50 12.40 6.26
N HIS A 149 6.34 13.30 6.74
CA HIS A 149 6.01 14.12 7.93
C HIS A 149 4.81 15.03 7.72
N PHE A 150 4.60 15.51 6.49
CA PHE A 150 3.43 16.29 6.14
C PHE A 150 2.15 15.48 6.37
N GLU A 151 2.04 14.30 5.75
CA GLU A 151 0.88 13.42 5.94
C GLU A 151 0.76 12.91 7.39
N CYS A 152 1.87 12.67 8.08
CA CYS A 152 1.86 12.28 9.49
C CYS A 152 1.14 13.33 10.37
N ASN A 153 1.47 14.59 10.19
CA ASN A 153 0.81 15.68 10.93
C ASN A 153 -0.65 15.80 10.53
N ARG A 154 -0.96 15.78 9.24
CA ARG A 154 -2.30 15.87 8.69
C ARG A 154 -3.22 14.74 9.18
N ILE A 155 -2.75 13.50 9.13
CA ILE A 155 -3.47 12.31 9.60
C ILE A 155 -3.69 12.40 11.11
N ARG A 156 -2.66 12.78 11.88
CA ARG A 156 -2.75 12.90 13.32
C ARG A 156 -3.78 13.93 13.75
N GLU A 157 -3.81 15.09 13.12
CA GLU A 157 -4.76 16.16 13.40
C GLU A 157 -6.19 15.78 13.00
N ALA A 158 -6.37 15.28 11.78
CA ALA A 158 -7.70 14.95 11.26
C ALA A 158 -8.36 13.78 12.01
N LEU A 159 -7.57 12.81 12.49
CA LEU A 159 -8.05 11.60 13.15
C LEU A 159 -7.78 11.59 14.67
N GLN A 160 -7.26 12.68 15.21
CA GLN A 160 -6.97 12.90 16.64
C GLN A 160 -6.10 11.77 17.24
N LEU A 161 -5.07 11.34 16.50
CA LEU A 161 -4.21 10.24 16.92
C LEU A 161 -3.12 10.69 17.90
N PRO A 162 -2.78 9.87 18.90
CA PRO A 162 -1.60 10.09 19.74
C PRO A 162 -0.31 10.13 18.91
N LYS A 163 0.67 10.93 19.35
CA LYS A 163 1.93 11.13 18.61
C LYS A 163 2.73 9.84 18.42
N ASP A 164 2.69 8.95 19.39
CA ASP A 164 3.38 7.67 19.40
C ASP A 164 2.68 6.60 18.52
N LYS A 165 1.42 6.82 18.13
CA LYS A 165 0.63 5.88 17.32
C LYS A 165 1.02 5.88 15.85
N ILE A 166 1.54 7.00 15.33
CA ILE A 166 1.85 7.19 13.92
C ILE A 166 3.32 7.58 13.71
N THR A 167 3.94 7.03 12.68
CA THR A 167 5.33 7.29 12.29
C THR A 167 5.43 7.55 10.80
N ALA A 168 6.19 8.57 10.40
CA ALA A 168 6.51 8.82 9.00
C ALA A 168 7.73 7.98 8.58
N ILE A 169 7.56 7.19 7.53
CA ILE A 169 8.63 6.46 6.85
C ILE A 169 8.55 6.85 5.37
N TYR A 170 9.54 7.58 4.88
CA TYR A 170 9.56 8.04 3.50
C TYR A 170 9.75 6.86 2.54
N ASN A 171 9.04 6.91 1.41
CA ASN A 171 9.29 5.97 0.33
C ASN A 171 10.70 6.20 -0.23
N GLY A 172 11.39 5.10 -0.53
CA GLY A 172 12.60 5.12 -1.34
C GLY A 172 12.29 5.25 -2.82
N TYR A 173 13.30 5.14 -3.65
CA TYR A 173 13.18 5.04 -5.09
C TYR A 173 13.76 3.70 -5.56
N SER A 174 13.17 3.17 -6.62
CA SER A 174 13.63 1.93 -7.24
C SER A 174 14.90 2.15 -8.07
N GLU A 175 15.72 1.13 -8.21
CA GLU A 175 16.92 1.12 -9.08
C GLU A 175 16.62 1.45 -10.57
N HIS A 176 15.35 1.38 -10.97
CA HIS A 176 14.90 1.83 -12.29
C HIS A 176 15.03 3.35 -12.48
N PHE A 177 14.99 4.13 -11.40
CA PHE A 177 15.20 5.58 -11.43
C PHE A 177 16.71 5.90 -11.34
N ARG A 178 17.39 5.79 -12.48
CA ARG A 178 18.82 6.11 -12.61
C ARG A 178 19.06 7.04 -13.79
N PRO A 179 20.08 7.90 -13.71
CA PRO A 179 20.49 8.70 -14.87
C PRO A 179 20.83 7.78 -16.06
N LEU A 180 20.29 8.10 -17.22
CA LEU A 180 20.62 7.40 -18.47
C LEU A 180 21.68 8.20 -19.23
N SER A 181 22.58 7.51 -19.93
CA SER A 181 23.64 8.14 -20.74
C SER A 181 23.11 8.89 -21.97
N GLU A 182 21.89 8.55 -22.43
CA GLU A 182 21.28 9.12 -23.66
C GLU A 182 19.93 9.82 -23.37
N THR A 183 19.90 10.70 -22.36
CA THR A 183 18.66 11.37 -21.96
C THR A 183 18.11 12.33 -23.02
N LEU A 184 18.99 13.03 -23.75
CA LEU A 184 18.58 14.03 -24.76
C LEU A 184 17.76 13.42 -25.92
N SER A 185 18.09 12.21 -26.37
CA SER A 185 17.37 11.55 -27.46
C SER A 185 15.94 11.17 -27.07
N ILE A 186 15.70 10.88 -25.79
CA ILE A 186 14.38 10.57 -25.24
C ILE A 186 13.57 11.84 -25.03
N THR A 187 14.19 12.86 -24.45
CA THR A 187 13.53 14.14 -24.14
C THR A 187 13.05 14.85 -25.41
N ARG A 188 13.89 14.89 -26.47
CA ARG A 188 13.56 15.48 -27.77
C ARG A 188 12.42 14.81 -28.53
N LYS A 189 11.97 13.62 -28.14
CA LYS A 189 10.74 13.03 -28.66
C LYS A 189 9.46 13.72 -28.17
N TYR A 190 9.55 14.47 -27.07
CA TYR A 190 8.42 15.09 -26.40
C TYR A 190 8.52 16.61 -26.32
N ILE A 191 9.75 17.16 -26.28
CA ILE A 191 10.02 18.59 -26.08
C ILE A 191 11.22 18.97 -26.94
N ASP A 192 11.08 20.04 -27.73
CA ASP A 192 12.16 20.61 -28.57
C ASP A 192 13.11 21.54 -27.81
N ASP A 193 12.78 21.89 -26.57
CA ASP A 193 13.59 22.79 -25.72
C ASP A 193 14.47 21.98 -24.74
N ASP A 194 15.66 22.51 -24.45
CA ASP A 194 16.59 21.92 -23.48
C ASP A 194 16.23 22.28 -22.03
N ASP A 195 15.48 23.36 -21.83
CA ASP A 195 14.98 23.82 -20.51
C ASP A 195 13.50 23.50 -20.33
N TYR A 196 13.16 22.58 -19.42
CA TYR A 196 11.78 22.24 -19.12
C TYR A 196 11.57 21.88 -17.63
N ILE A 197 10.35 22.08 -17.16
CA ILE A 197 9.91 21.60 -15.85
C ILE A 197 9.02 20.38 -16.06
N PHE A 198 9.49 19.22 -15.60
CA PHE A 198 8.68 18.00 -15.61
C PHE A 198 7.81 17.96 -14.36
N PHE A 199 6.51 17.83 -14.55
CA PHE A 199 5.53 17.64 -13.48
C PHE A 199 4.76 16.35 -13.70
N LEU A 200 4.88 15.40 -12.76
CA LEU A 200 4.07 14.20 -12.71
C LEU A 200 2.95 14.40 -11.71
N GLY A 201 1.74 14.61 -12.19
CA GLY A 201 0.56 14.85 -11.39
C GLY A 201 -0.60 13.94 -11.76
N ASN A 202 -1.54 13.78 -10.84
CA ASN A 202 -2.83 13.16 -11.15
C ASN A 202 -3.82 14.28 -11.52
N THR A 203 -4.47 14.14 -12.67
CA THR A 203 -5.51 15.06 -13.13
C THR A 203 -6.91 14.65 -12.66
N ASP A 204 -7.06 13.49 -12.05
CA ASP A 204 -8.32 13.10 -11.43
C ASP A 204 -8.53 13.89 -10.12
N PRO A 205 -9.59 14.65 -10.01
CA PRO A 205 -9.94 15.40 -8.81
C PRO A 205 -10.39 14.50 -7.66
#